data_f7b0f5e0d252b54120ae54d987185234
#
_entry.id   f7b0f5e0d252b54120ae54d987185234
#
_cell.length_a   1.000
_cell.length_b   1.000
_cell.length_c   1.000
_cell.angle_alpha   90.00
_cell.angle_beta   90.00
_cell.angle_gamma   90.00
#
_symmetry.space_group_name_H-M   'P 1'
#
loop_
_entity.id
_entity.type
_entity.pdbx_description
1 polymer ?
#
loop_
_entity_poly.entity_id
_entity_poly.type
_entity_poly.pdbx_seq_one_letter_code
_entity_poly.pdbx_strand_id
1 'polypeptide(L)'
;MHIGILVFDNVEELDFVGPFEVFGQVSRIPRGLDVSLLSKEGGPVRCRYGLRVQPDHSLANCPSLDFLIVPGGKGASEYARYDREIISFIRKHASQKPIASVCTGALVLAEAGLLKGHKATTHWSALDTLREYPNVEVVENTRFVREGNISTSAGISAGIDLALDIVKDSYGEEVAKKVARAMEYPYVES
;
A
#
# COMPACT_ATOMS: atom_id res chain seq x y z
N MET A 1 -9.38 -13.71 -3.47
CA MET A 1 -8.32 -12.93 -2.79
C MET A 1 -8.94 -11.69 -2.19
N HIS A 2 -8.60 -11.32 -0.97
CA HIS A 2 -9.10 -10.12 -0.32
C HIS A 2 -7.94 -9.17 0.01
N ILE A 3 -7.97 -7.96 -0.55
CA ILE A 3 -6.95 -6.93 -0.33
C ILE A 3 -7.51 -5.87 0.61
N GLY A 4 -6.79 -5.58 1.68
CA GLY A 4 -7.05 -4.44 2.54
C GLY A 4 -6.18 -3.25 2.17
N ILE A 5 -6.73 -2.06 2.17
CA ILE A 5 -5.99 -0.81 2.03
C ILE A 5 -6.25 0.02 3.29
N LEU A 6 -5.19 0.29 4.05
CA LEU A 6 -5.27 1.09 5.26
C LEU A 6 -5.48 2.56 4.88
N VAL A 7 -6.40 3.24 5.59
CA VAL A 7 -6.59 4.69 5.46
C VAL A 7 -6.65 5.33 6.84
N PHE A 8 -6.19 6.56 6.92
CA PHE A 8 -6.12 7.36 8.15
C PHE A 8 -6.19 8.84 7.80
N ASP A 9 -6.46 9.69 8.76
CA ASP A 9 -6.51 11.13 8.53
C ASP A 9 -5.21 11.67 7.91
N ASN A 10 -5.33 12.57 6.94
CA ASN A 10 -4.24 13.11 6.13
C ASN A 10 -3.46 12.04 5.31
N VAL A 11 -4.10 10.92 4.96
CA VAL A 11 -3.59 9.99 3.93
C VAL A 11 -3.56 10.72 2.58
N GLU A 12 -2.53 10.44 1.77
CA GLU A 12 -2.46 10.94 0.38
C GLU A 12 -3.51 10.21 -0.48
N GLU A 13 -4.36 10.97 -1.16
CA GLU A 13 -5.50 10.43 -1.89
C GLU A 13 -5.10 9.37 -2.91
N LEU A 14 -4.16 9.69 -3.80
CA LEU A 14 -3.80 8.78 -4.88
C LEU A 14 -3.03 7.54 -4.41
N ASP A 15 -2.38 7.60 -3.24
CA ASP A 15 -1.66 6.46 -2.68
C ASP A 15 -2.57 5.26 -2.37
N PHE A 16 -3.85 5.52 -2.06
CA PHE A 16 -4.82 4.46 -1.83
C PHE A 16 -5.84 4.32 -2.97
N VAL A 17 -6.27 5.43 -3.59
CA VAL A 17 -7.24 5.40 -4.71
C VAL A 17 -6.64 4.75 -5.95
N GLY A 18 -5.35 4.98 -6.23
CA GLY A 18 -4.66 4.34 -7.35
C GLY A 18 -4.70 2.80 -7.28
N PRO A 19 -4.17 2.20 -6.21
CA PRO A 19 -4.29 0.75 -5.98
C PRO A 19 -5.75 0.27 -5.90
N PHE A 20 -6.64 1.03 -5.26
CA PHE A 20 -8.06 0.68 -5.14
C PHE A 20 -8.71 0.54 -6.52
N GLU A 21 -8.45 1.47 -7.44
CA GLU A 21 -8.97 1.40 -8.82
C GLU A 21 -8.42 0.18 -9.56
N VAL A 22 -7.10 -0.07 -9.49
CA VAL A 22 -6.48 -1.25 -10.12
C VAL A 22 -7.16 -2.53 -9.65
N PHE A 23 -7.30 -2.72 -8.35
CA PHE A 23 -7.93 -3.92 -7.77
C PHE A 23 -9.44 -3.96 -8.05
N GLY A 24 -10.11 -2.81 -8.07
CA GLY A 24 -11.52 -2.68 -8.44
C GLY A 24 -11.81 -3.17 -9.86
N GLN A 25 -10.90 -2.94 -10.82
CA GLN A 25 -11.04 -3.48 -12.17
C GLN A 25 -10.94 -5.02 -12.18
N VAL A 26 -10.08 -5.60 -11.34
CA VAL A 26 -9.95 -7.08 -11.22
C VAL A 26 -11.19 -7.71 -10.58
N SER A 27 -11.89 -7.01 -9.69
CA SER A 27 -13.11 -7.54 -9.05
C SER A 27 -14.23 -7.89 -10.04
N ARG A 28 -14.19 -7.32 -11.25
CA ARG A 28 -15.17 -7.54 -12.32
C ARG A 28 -14.94 -8.80 -13.15
N ILE A 29 -13.83 -9.51 -12.97
CA ILE A 29 -13.56 -10.76 -13.68
C ILE A 29 -13.99 -11.97 -12.84
N PRO A 30 -14.31 -13.13 -13.48
CA PRO A 30 -14.59 -14.37 -12.75
C PRO A 30 -13.42 -14.75 -11.83
N ARG A 31 -13.73 -15.09 -10.57
CA ARG A 31 -12.73 -15.33 -9.51
C ARG A 31 -11.84 -14.11 -9.24
N GLY A 32 -12.38 -12.91 -9.41
CA GLY A 32 -11.73 -11.65 -9.08
C GLY A 32 -11.37 -11.55 -7.60
N LEU A 33 -10.98 -10.37 -7.21
CA LEU A 33 -10.64 -10.08 -5.82
C LEU A 33 -11.67 -9.14 -5.18
N ASP A 34 -11.71 -9.16 -3.85
CA ASP A 34 -12.37 -8.15 -3.05
C ASP A 34 -11.34 -7.14 -2.57
N VAL A 35 -11.71 -5.87 -2.53
CA VAL A 35 -10.89 -4.80 -1.96
C VAL A 35 -11.70 -4.04 -0.92
N SER A 36 -11.09 -3.76 0.24
CA SER A 36 -11.72 -3.03 1.33
C SER A 36 -10.81 -1.95 1.86
N LEU A 37 -11.39 -0.82 2.21
CA LEU A 37 -10.71 0.24 2.95
C LEU A 37 -10.84 -0.03 4.46
N LEU A 38 -9.74 0.11 5.17
CA LEU A 38 -9.63 -0.13 6.60
C LEU A 38 -9.17 1.14 7.30
N SER A 39 -9.79 1.48 8.42
CA SER A 39 -9.23 2.49 9.32
C SER A 39 -9.17 1.97 10.75
N LYS A 40 -8.44 2.65 11.62
CA LYS A 40 -8.31 2.24 13.02
C LYS A 40 -9.67 1.98 13.67
N GLU A 41 -10.56 2.95 13.59
CA GLU A 41 -11.87 2.91 14.27
C GLU A 41 -13.04 2.54 13.34
N GLY A 42 -12.83 2.44 12.02
CA GLY A 42 -13.91 2.24 11.04
C GLY A 42 -14.75 3.50 10.74
N GLY A 43 -14.43 4.61 11.37
CA GLY A 43 -15.09 5.90 11.13
C GLY A 43 -14.58 6.63 9.90
N PRO A 44 -15.31 7.71 9.46
CA PRO A 44 -14.91 8.51 8.31
C PRO A 44 -13.51 9.10 8.46
N VAL A 45 -12.74 9.07 7.39
CA VAL A 45 -11.37 9.58 7.29
C VAL A 45 -11.36 10.82 6.40
N ARG A 46 -10.63 11.86 6.81
CA ARG A 46 -10.38 13.03 5.99
C ARG A 46 -8.97 12.97 5.41
N CYS A 47 -8.88 12.82 4.10
CA CYS A 47 -7.62 12.77 3.36
C CYS A 47 -6.92 14.14 3.30
N ARG A 48 -5.70 14.15 2.81
CA ARG A 48 -4.78 15.30 2.82
C ARG A 48 -5.36 16.56 2.14
N TYR A 49 -6.02 16.40 1.00
CA TYR A 49 -6.61 17.49 0.23
C TYR A 49 -8.12 17.65 0.47
N GLY A 50 -8.67 16.92 1.45
CA GLY A 50 -10.02 17.13 1.93
C GLY A 50 -11.05 16.14 1.42
N LEU A 51 -10.67 15.16 0.59
CA LEU A 51 -11.55 14.04 0.27
C LEU A 51 -11.97 13.34 1.57
N ARG A 52 -13.24 12.98 1.68
CA ARG A 52 -13.75 12.18 2.79
C ARG A 52 -14.11 10.81 2.30
N VAL A 53 -13.62 9.79 2.98
CA VAL A 53 -13.92 8.40 2.67
C VAL A 53 -14.49 7.71 3.89
N GLN A 54 -15.42 6.79 3.65
CA GLN A 54 -15.94 5.89 4.67
C GLN A 54 -15.25 4.54 4.50
N PRO A 55 -14.40 4.11 5.44
CA PRO A 55 -13.83 2.77 5.43
C PRO A 55 -14.91 1.69 5.58
N ASP A 56 -14.64 0.52 5.02
CA ASP A 56 -15.53 -0.64 5.11
C ASP A 56 -15.45 -1.31 6.49
N HIS A 57 -14.25 -1.28 7.11
CA HIS A 57 -14.00 -1.96 8.39
C HIS A 57 -13.07 -1.16 9.30
N SER A 58 -13.20 -1.40 10.61
CA SER A 58 -12.15 -1.06 11.58
C SER A 58 -11.07 -2.14 11.61
N LEU A 59 -9.90 -1.84 12.19
CA LEU A 59 -8.86 -2.87 12.40
C LEU A 59 -9.37 -4.01 13.30
N ALA A 60 -10.27 -3.72 14.25
CA ALA A 60 -10.79 -4.70 15.19
C ALA A 60 -11.76 -5.70 14.55
N ASN A 61 -12.51 -5.30 13.53
CA ASN A 61 -13.48 -6.15 12.82
C ASN A 61 -13.09 -6.48 11.39
N CYS A 62 -11.81 -6.24 11.06
CA CYS A 62 -11.26 -6.53 9.74
C CYS A 62 -11.38 -8.03 9.41
N PRO A 63 -11.91 -8.39 8.23
CA PRO A 63 -11.91 -9.78 7.78
C PRO A 63 -10.48 -10.27 7.49
N SER A 64 -10.33 -11.57 7.26
CA SER A 64 -9.03 -12.11 6.85
C SER A 64 -8.61 -11.53 5.51
N LEU A 65 -7.42 -10.94 5.47
CA LEU A 65 -6.84 -10.36 4.26
C LEU A 65 -5.77 -11.28 3.69
N ASP A 66 -5.69 -11.34 2.38
CA ASP A 66 -4.60 -12.00 1.66
C ASP A 66 -3.45 -11.05 1.36
N PHE A 67 -3.71 -9.75 1.33
CA PHE A 67 -2.72 -8.69 1.09
C PHE A 67 -3.11 -7.41 1.82
N LEU A 68 -2.13 -6.65 2.30
CA LEU A 68 -2.34 -5.34 2.92
C LEU A 68 -1.52 -4.27 2.21
N ILE A 69 -2.18 -3.15 1.86
CA ILE A 69 -1.53 -1.94 1.32
C ILE A 69 -1.53 -0.86 2.41
N VAL A 70 -0.36 -0.26 2.63
CA VAL A 70 -0.16 0.85 3.57
C VAL A 70 0.21 2.10 2.78
N PRO A 71 -0.71 3.04 2.56
CA PRO A 71 -0.45 4.28 1.86
C PRO A 71 0.35 5.27 2.70
N GLY A 72 0.84 6.31 2.05
CA GLY A 72 1.56 7.39 2.68
C GLY A 72 0.71 8.64 2.92
N GLY A 73 1.37 9.78 2.83
CA GLY A 73 0.80 11.08 3.14
C GLY A 73 1.32 11.64 4.45
N LYS A 74 0.86 12.84 4.78
CA LYS A 74 1.21 13.50 6.04
C LYS A 74 0.80 12.67 7.25
N GLY A 75 -0.36 12.01 7.17
CA GLY A 75 -0.86 11.12 8.21
C GLY A 75 0.04 9.93 8.48
N ALA A 76 0.68 9.35 7.46
CA ALA A 76 1.65 8.28 7.62
C ALA A 76 2.88 8.75 8.42
N SER A 77 3.43 9.92 8.04
CA SER A 77 4.66 10.45 8.62
C SER A 77 4.50 11.01 10.03
N GLU A 78 3.35 11.59 10.36
CA GLU A 78 3.13 12.30 11.61
C GLU A 78 2.28 11.54 12.63
N TYR A 79 1.51 10.54 12.16
CA TYR A 79 0.56 9.82 13.01
C TYR A 79 0.70 8.30 12.92
N ALA A 80 0.39 7.70 11.75
CA ALA A 80 0.20 6.25 11.66
C ALA A 80 1.44 5.44 12.05
N ARG A 81 2.65 5.94 11.75
CA ARG A 81 3.90 5.26 12.13
C ARG A 81 4.14 5.21 13.64
N TYR A 82 3.49 6.07 14.43
CA TYR A 82 3.63 6.10 15.89
C TYR A 82 2.42 5.48 16.61
N ASP A 83 1.35 5.13 15.87
CA ASP A 83 0.18 4.51 16.46
C ASP A 83 0.42 3.02 16.73
N ARG A 84 0.42 2.64 18.00
CA ARG A 84 0.74 1.28 18.45
C ARG A 84 -0.24 0.23 17.92
N GLU A 85 -1.52 0.56 17.73
CA GLU A 85 -2.52 -0.38 17.23
C GLU A 85 -2.34 -0.62 15.73
N ILE A 86 -2.09 0.43 14.96
CA ILE A 86 -1.77 0.32 13.53
C ILE A 86 -0.49 -0.50 13.35
N ILE A 87 0.57 -0.21 14.09
CA ILE A 87 1.84 -0.95 14.02
C ILE A 87 1.65 -2.43 14.42
N SER A 88 0.88 -2.69 15.47
CA SER A 88 0.59 -4.07 15.91
C SER A 88 -0.19 -4.84 14.84
N PHE A 89 -1.21 -4.22 14.24
CA PHE A 89 -1.98 -4.81 13.15
C PHE A 89 -1.11 -5.16 11.95
N ILE A 90 -0.26 -4.22 11.52
CA ILE A 90 0.68 -4.39 10.41
C ILE A 90 1.65 -5.54 10.68
N ARG A 91 2.25 -5.59 11.87
CA ARG A 91 3.15 -6.69 12.27
C ARG A 91 2.47 -8.05 12.25
N LYS A 92 1.27 -8.12 12.80
CA LYS A 92 0.47 -9.36 12.83
C LYS A 92 0.15 -9.83 11.42
N HIS A 93 -0.27 -8.93 10.53
CA HIS A 93 -0.55 -9.27 9.13
C HIS A 93 0.72 -9.76 8.41
N ALA A 94 1.80 -8.99 8.46
CA ALA A 94 3.05 -9.28 7.76
C ALA A 94 3.74 -10.57 8.23
N SER A 95 3.44 -11.06 9.43
CA SER A 95 3.97 -12.35 9.90
C SER A 95 3.40 -13.56 9.17
N GLN A 96 2.33 -13.40 8.40
CA GLN A 96 1.60 -14.50 7.74
C GLN A 96 1.30 -14.24 6.26
N LYS A 97 1.22 -12.99 5.86
CA LYS A 97 0.71 -12.56 4.55
C LYS A 97 1.55 -11.42 3.98
N PRO A 98 1.58 -11.27 2.66
CA PRO A 98 2.32 -10.19 2.00
C PRO A 98 1.72 -8.82 2.32
N ILE A 99 2.61 -7.82 2.30
CA ILE A 99 2.29 -6.44 2.57
C ILE A 99 3.04 -5.52 1.61
N ALA A 100 2.41 -4.41 1.26
CA ALA A 100 3.08 -3.36 0.49
C ALA A 100 2.83 -1.97 1.07
N SER A 101 3.73 -1.06 0.73
CA SER A 101 3.58 0.36 1.02
C SER A 101 3.65 1.21 -0.24
N VAL A 102 2.96 2.33 -0.21
CA VAL A 102 3.04 3.38 -1.22
C VAL A 102 3.56 4.65 -0.53
N CYS A 103 4.48 5.38 -1.21
CA CYS A 103 4.95 6.66 -0.74
C CYS A 103 5.57 6.57 0.68
N THR A 104 5.23 7.49 1.58
CA THR A 104 5.69 7.49 2.97
C THR A 104 5.07 6.38 3.84
N GLY A 105 4.21 5.53 3.29
CA GLY A 105 3.80 4.27 3.92
C GLY A 105 4.98 3.35 4.25
N ALA A 106 6.10 3.47 3.52
CA ALA A 106 7.33 2.75 3.84
C ALA A 106 7.89 3.11 5.24
N LEU A 107 7.70 4.35 5.71
CA LEU A 107 8.11 4.74 7.07
C LEU A 107 7.27 4.01 8.14
N VAL A 108 6.00 3.72 7.85
CA VAL A 108 5.15 2.92 8.74
C VAL A 108 5.64 1.48 8.81
N LEU A 109 6.04 0.89 7.65
CA LEU A 109 6.63 -0.45 7.63
C LEU A 109 8.01 -0.49 8.31
N ALA A 110 8.81 0.55 8.17
CA ALA A 110 10.11 0.67 8.84
C ALA A 110 9.94 0.74 10.36
N GLU A 111 8.98 1.53 10.87
CA GLU A 111 8.64 1.62 12.30
C GLU A 111 8.09 0.29 12.84
N ALA A 112 7.36 -0.45 12.01
CA ALA A 112 6.96 -1.81 12.33
C ALA A 112 8.15 -2.80 12.36
N GLY A 113 9.36 -2.38 11.98
CA GLY A 113 10.56 -3.21 11.94
C GLY A 113 10.62 -4.17 10.76
N LEU A 114 9.71 -4.02 9.78
CA LEU A 114 9.59 -4.95 8.67
C LEU A 114 10.66 -4.75 7.58
N LEU A 115 11.25 -3.56 7.50
CA LEU A 115 12.23 -3.27 6.44
C LEU A 115 13.67 -3.56 6.85
N LYS A 116 13.91 -4.05 8.06
CA LYS A 116 15.25 -4.38 8.54
C LYS A 116 15.86 -5.52 7.71
N GLY A 117 16.99 -5.26 7.07
CA GLY A 117 17.71 -6.22 6.22
C GLY A 117 17.12 -6.32 4.80
N HIS A 118 16.21 -5.45 4.43
CA HIS A 118 15.56 -5.44 3.12
C HIS A 118 15.93 -4.20 2.32
N LYS A 119 15.86 -4.34 0.99
CA LYS A 119 15.81 -3.20 0.07
C LYS A 119 14.44 -2.56 0.12
N ALA A 120 14.40 -1.23 0.12
CA ALA A 120 13.15 -0.50 0.16
C ALA A 120 13.27 0.85 -0.54
N THR A 121 12.16 1.34 -1.04
CA THR A 121 12.02 2.71 -1.55
C THR A 121 10.85 3.42 -0.87
N THR A 122 10.78 4.71 -1.06
CA THR A 122 9.71 5.58 -0.56
C THR A 122 9.57 6.80 -1.47
N HIS A 123 8.70 7.73 -1.12
CA HIS A 123 8.64 9.02 -1.79
C HIS A 123 10.01 9.72 -1.74
N TRP A 124 10.42 10.36 -2.85
CA TRP A 124 11.73 10.99 -2.98
C TRP A 124 12.09 11.93 -1.81
N SER A 125 11.12 12.68 -1.28
CA SER A 125 11.33 13.60 -0.17
C SER A 125 11.49 12.92 1.21
N ALA A 126 11.29 11.61 1.30
CA ALA A 126 11.39 10.83 2.53
C ALA A 126 12.53 9.79 2.48
N LEU A 127 13.35 9.78 1.42
CA LEU A 127 14.47 8.85 1.29
C LEU A 127 15.48 9.01 2.43
N ASP A 128 15.81 10.25 2.79
CA ASP A 128 16.74 10.52 3.90
C ASP A 128 16.17 10.04 5.23
N THR A 129 14.88 10.27 5.48
CA THR A 129 14.22 9.73 6.67
C THR A 129 14.22 8.19 6.69
N LEU A 130 14.04 7.55 5.54
CA LEU A 130 14.09 6.09 5.46
C LEU A 130 15.50 5.55 5.75
N ARG A 131 16.56 6.28 5.39
CA ARG A 131 17.95 5.94 5.69
C ARG A 131 18.28 5.97 7.19
N GLU A 132 17.52 6.70 7.99
CA GLU A 132 17.71 6.75 9.44
C GLU A 132 17.35 5.41 10.11
N TYR A 133 16.57 4.56 9.46
CA TYR A 133 16.24 3.24 9.98
C TYR A 133 17.40 2.26 9.80
N PRO A 134 17.82 1.58 10.87
CA PRO A 134 19.00 0.72 10.81
C PRO A 134 18.80 -0.50 9.90
N ASN A 135 19.82 -0.77 9.09
CA ASN A 135 19.85 -1.92 8.18
C ASN A 135 18.72 -1.92 7.11
N VAL A 136 18.25 -0.78 6.68
CA VAL A 136 17.42 -0.64 5.49
C VAL A 136 18.32 -0.23 4.33
N GLU A 137 18.30 -0.99 3.23
CA GLU A 137 18.99 -0.62 1.99
C GLU A 137 18.05 0.23 1.13
N VAL A 138 18.26 1.55 1.13
CA VAL A 138 17.37 2.48 0.41
C VAL A 138 17.71 2.51 -1.07
N VAL A 139 16.73 2.18 -1.92
CA VAL A 139 16.82 2.20 -3.38
C VAL A 139 16.15 3.45 -3.92
N GLU A 140 16.91 4.23 -4.69
CA GLU A 140 16.43 5.46 -5.35
C GLU A 140 16.12 5.23 -6.82
N ASN A 141 15.44 6.20 -7.43
CA ASN A 141 15.16 6.23 -8.87
C ASN A 141 14.46 4.97 -9.40
N THR A 142 13.64 4.35 -8.56
CA THR A 142 12.82 3.20 -8.92
C THR A 142 11.36 3.48 -8.65
N ARG A 143 10.47 2.82 -9.41
CA ARG A 143 9.04 2.92 -9.17
C ARG A 143 8.63 2.10 -7.95
N PHE A 144 9.18 0.90 -7.80
CA PHE A 144 8.96 0.05 -6.63
C PHE A 144 10.10 -0.96 -6.43
N VAL A 145 10.15 -1.55 -5.26
CA VAL A 145 11.08 -2.62 -4.86
C VAL A 145 10.26 -3.76 -4.26
N ARG A 146 10.63 -4.99 -4.59
CA ARG A 146 10.06 -6.21 -4.01
C ARG A 146 11.14 -7.01 -3.30
N GLU A 147 10.87 -7.36 -2.05
CA GLU A 147 11.75 -8.17 -1.20
C GLU A 147 10.93 -9.23 -0.47
N GLY A 148 10.86 -10.43 -1.04
CA GLY A 148 10.06 -11.51 -0.47
C GLY A 148 8.57 -11.16 -0.39
N ASN A 149 8.04 -11.14 0.83
CA ASN A 149 6.63 -10.81 1.10
C ASN A 149 6.37 -9.31 1.28
N ILE A 150 7.40 -8.47 1.16
CA ILE A 150 7.31 -7.03 1.37
C ILE A 150 7.58 -6.31 0.06
N SER A 151 6.74 -5.35 -0.27
CA SER A 151 6.97 -4.47 -1.42
C SER A 151 6.86 -3.01 -0.98
N THR A 152 7.67 -2.15 -1.57
CA THR A 152 7.61 -0.70 -1.30
C THR A 152 7.62 0.05 -2.61
N SER A 153 6.75 1.03 -2.79
CA SER A 153 6.78 1.90 -3.96
C SER A 153 7.15 3.33 -3.61
N ALA A 154 7.70 4.01 -4.61
CA ALA A 154 7.90 5.44 -4.58
C ALA A 154 6.56 6.19 -4.43
N GLY A 155 6.62 7.52 -4.50
CA GLY A 155 5.45 8.37 -4.24
C GLY A 155 4.39 8.33 -5.32
N ILE A 156 3.24 8.42 -4.87
CA ILE A 156 1.93 8.77 -5.39
C ILE A 156 1.53 7.86 -6.56
N SER A 157 1.88 8.21 -7.80
CA SER A 157 1.50 7.42 -8.98
C SER A 157 2.15 6.02 -9.05
N ALA A 158 3.28 5.82 -8.38
CA ALA A 158 3.97 4.53 -8.35
C ALA A 158 3.17 3.42 -7.65
N GLY A 159 2.17 3.79 -6.83
CA GLY A 159 1.24 2.84 -6.25
C GLY A 159 0.40 2.10 -7.29
N ILE A 160 0.15 2.72 -8.46
CA ILE A 160 -0.55 2.08 -9.58
C ILE A 160 0.34 0.99 -10.20
N ASP A 161 1.62 1.29 -10.44
CA ASP A 161 2.56 0.29 -11.00
C ASP A 161 2.71 -0.91 -10.07
N LEU A 162 2.87 -0.65 -8.77
CA LEU A 162 2.95 -1.71 -7.77
C LEU A 162 1.67 -2.56 -7.71
N ALA A 163 0.49 -1.93 -7.79
CA ALA A 163 -0.77 -2.66 -7.79
C ALA A 163 -0.94 -3.52 -9.07
N LEU A 164 -0.53 -3.01 -10.23
CA LEU A 164 -0.51 -3.78 -11.49
C LEU A 164 0.47 -4.96 -11.41
N ASP A 165 1.61 -4.80 -10.77
CA ASP A 165 2.58 -5.87 -10.55
C ASP A 165 2.03 -6.95 -9.60
N ILE A 166 1.30 -6.58 -8.55
CA ILE A 166 0.57 -7.52 -7.68
C ILE A 166 -0.51 -8.28 -8.46
N VAL A 167 -1.22 -7.60 -9.36
CA VAL A 167 -2.20 -8.25 -10.26
C VAL A 167 -1.52 -9.23 -11.21
N LYS A 168 -0.38 -8.84 -11.80
CA LYS A 168 0.44 -9.70 -12.66
C LYS A 168 0.82 -11.01 -11.96
N ASP A 169 1.29 -10.93 -10.72
CA ASP A 169 1.68 -12.11 -9.94
C ASP A 169 0.51 -13.02 -9.60
N SER A 170 -0.64 -12.43 -9.27
CA SER A 170 -1.79 -13.18 -8.75
C SER A 170 -2.71 -13.72 -9.85
N TYR A 171 -2.80 -13.02 -10.97
CA TYR A 171 -3.76 -13.28 -12.05
C TYR A 171 -3.11 -13.40 -13.43
N GLY A 172 -1.82 -13.20 -13.53
CA GLY A 172 -1.04 -13.24 -14.76
C GLY A 172 -0.98 -11.90 -15.51
N GLU A 173 0.02 -11.80 -16.37
CA GLU A 173 0.37 -10.58 -17.09
C GLU A 173 -0.75 -10.06 -18.00
N GLU A 174 -1.47 -10.97 -18.67
CA GLU A 174 -2.59 -10.63 -19.55
C GLU A 174 -3.73 -9.92 -18.82
N VAL A 175 -3.96 -10.26 -17.54
CA VAL A 175 -4.95 -9.59 -16.70
C VAL A 175 -4.44 -8.20 -16.33
N ALA A 176 -3.18 -8.06 -15.93
CA ALA A 176 -2.57 -6.77 -15.61
C ALA A 176 -2.62 -5.80 -16.81
N LYS A 177 -2.28 -6.29 -18.03
CA LYS A 177 -2.39 -5.50 -19.26
C LYS A 177 -3.83 -5.06 -19.56
N LYS A 178 -4.82 -5.94 -19.36
CA LYS A 178 -6.24 -5.58 -19.55
C LYS A 178 -6.71 -4.53 -18.55
N VAL A 179 -6.29 -4.64 -17.29
CA VAL A 179 -6.60 -3.66 -16.24
C VAL A 179 -5.98 -2.30 -16.60
N ALA A 180 -4.69 -2.26 -16.91
CA ALA A 180 -4.01 -1.03 -17.32
C ALA A 180 -4.69 -0.38 -18.54
N ARG A 181 -5.05 -1.19 -19.55
CA ARG A 181 -5.77 -0.70 -20.73
C ARG A 181 -7.15 -0.13 -20.37
N ALA A 182 -7.89 -0.79 -19.47
CA ALA A 182 -9.21 -0.30 -19.03
C ALA A 182 -9.12 1.05 -18.30
N MET A 183 -7.99 1.29 -17.63
CA MET A 183 -7.66 2.55 -16.95
C MET A 183 -7.00 3.58 -17.87
N GLU A 184 -6.75 3.27 -19.15
CA GLU A 184 -5.92 4.07 -20.07
C GLU A 184 -4.55 4.43 -19.46
N TYR A 185 -4.03 3.53 -18.61
CA TYR A 185 -2.75 3.70 -17.92
C TYR A 185 -1.62 3.04 -18.72
N PRO A 186 -0.46 3.72 -18.93
CA PRO A 186 0.68 3.14 -19.63
C PRO A 186 1.21 1.92 -18.87
N TYR A 187 1.09 0.73 -19.45
CA TYR A 187 1.66 -0.48 -18.87
C TYR A 187 3.12 -0.59 -19.28
N VAL A 188 4.02 -0.56 -18.30
CA VAL A 188 5.45 -0.79 -18.53
C VAL A 188 5.75 -2.22 -18.08
N GLU A 189 6.25 -3.04 -19.00
CA GLU A 189 6.73 -4.39 -18.70
C GLU A 189 7.95 -4.27 -17.75
N SER A 190 7.84 -4.82 -16.55
CA SER A 190 8.89 -4.86 -15.53
C SER A 190 9.73 -6.12 -15.64
#